data_ab6f53c9c984c425ca9bfc6caef63033
#
_entry.id   ab6f53c9c984c425ca9bfc6caef63033
#
_cell.length_a   1.000
_cell.length_b   1.000
_cell.length_c   1.000
_cell.angle_alpha   90.00
_cell.angle_beta   90.00
_cell.angle_gamma   90.00
#
_symmetry.space_group_name_H-M   'P 1'
#
loop_
_entity.id
_entity.type
_entity.pdbx_description
1 polymer ?
#
loop_
_entity_poly.entity_id
_entity_poly.type
_entity_poly.pdbx_seq_one_letter_code
_entity_poly.pdbx_strand_id
1 'polypeptide(L)'
;MNASSTQLAVAIEALDGPRYRNRECPVADPQRFAIEGRVVSEGEDQLQDALAHAHESPTRPRCLCVAGGVEMYVARHRQFVIKRMPATGHLHHPGCPSFEPEASQSGLGELVGQAVVEIEPGCVELRVDFPLVRMTGRSVQRGEPQVVADVEEPRRRMSLRALTHFIFERAGFNRWSPTMEGKRNQGVLHKYLTEAAEGVLVKGEPLSERLYVPEPFVEHRRAEIAARRRFKLSILNPYEGCWPMALVLGEFKGCEDSALGKRIWIRHMPDAPLLVSTRLWARVSRTLAPLFEVRDADTGVGVRLVATALIRARREHTYEVESLSLMVATKHWIPVDGVHELALVQALVEQKRRFVKPLRYDARSATAFANALLIDAGPVGIPLHLLSPFMNPTERSAKTRAMAANNASAWVWTTERSLPPFPAPVAMHSG
;
A
#
# COMPACT_ATOMS: atom_id res chain seq x y z
N MET A 1 40.10 -18.92 -21.98
CA MET A 1 40.54 -17.75 -21.20
C MET A 1 39.38 -17.35 -20.29
N ASN A 2 39.37 -17.95 -19.12
CA ASN A 2 38.27 -17.80 -18.14
C ASN A 2 38.71 -16.80 -17.07
N ALA A 3 38.11 -15.63 -17.06
CA ALA A 3 38.24 -14.68 -15.97
C ALA A 3 37.02 -13.73 -15.95
N SER A 4 35.84 -14.22 -15.60
CA SER A 4 34.65 -13.37 -15.48
C SER A 4 33.65 -13.80 -14.38
N SER A 5 33.71 -15.01 -13.86
CA SER A 5 32.70 -15.47 -12.89
C SER A 5 33.02 -15.13 -11.45
N THR A 6 34.30 -14.92 -11.12
CA THR A 6 34.73 -14.69 -9.72
C THR A 6 34.64 -13.22 -9.30
N GLN A 7 34.68 -12.28 -10.25
CA GLN A 7 34.53 -10.86 -9.94
C GLN A 7 33.07 -10.42 -9.71
N LEU A 8 32.09 -11.16 -10.24
CA LEU A 8 30.66 -10.88 -9.98
C LEU A 8 30.23 -11.32 -8.59
N ALA A 9 30.81 -12.38 -8.04
CA ALA A 9 30.49 -12.88 -6.71
C ALA A 9 31.00 -11.96 -5.59
N VAL A 10 32.16 -11.33 -5.77
CA VAL A 10 32.73 -10.39 -4.80
C VAL A 10 32.03 -9.05 -4.77
N ALA A 11 31.39 -8.64 -5.88
CA ALA A 11 30.61 -7.40 -5.93
C ALA A 11 29.25 -7.49 -5.24
N ILE A 12 28.74 -8.70 -4.98
CA ILE A 12 27.45 -8.91 -4.28
C ILE A 12 27.63 -8.89 -2.75
N GLU A 13 28.79 -9.27 -2.25
CA GLU A 13 29.10 -9.21 -0.79
C GLU A 13 29.37 -7.80 -0.25
N ALA A 14 29.73 -6.85 -1.11
CA ALA A 14 29.98 -5.45 -0.71
C ALA A 14 28.71 -4.58 -0.61
N LEU A 15 27.51 -5.14 -0.81
CA LEU A 15 26.22 -4.46 -0.69
C LEU A 15 25.55 -4.61 0.70
N ASP A 16 26.26 -5.17 1.68
CA ASP A 16 25.88 -5.07 3.09
C ASP A 16 26.17 -3.63 3.56
N GLY A 17 25.28 -2.71 3.21
CA GLY A 17 25.13 -1.45 3.91
C GLY A 17 24.80 -1.74 5.38
N PRO A 18 25.05 -0.81 6.31
CA PRO A 18 25.03 -1.06 7.74
C PRO A 18 23.75 -1.81 8.11
N ARG A 19 23.91 -3.01 8.65
CA ARG A 19 22.84 -3.79 9.26
C ARG A 19 22.16 -2.88 10.25
N TYR A 20 20.96 -2.37 9.90
CA TYR A 20 20.07 -1.75 10.87
C TYR A 20 19.66 -2.84 11.86
N ARG A 21 20.54 -3.12 12.83
CA ARG A 21 20.11 -3.73 14.08
C ARG A 21 19.04 -2.82 14.62
N ASN A 22 17.85 -3.41 14.86
CA ASN A 22 16.79 -2.78 15.64
C ASN A 22 17.39 -2.27 16.95
N ARG A 23 17.87 -1.02 16.97
CA ARG A 23 18.21 -0.33 18.19
C ARG A 23 16.95 0.34 18.70
N GLU A 24 16.41 -0.30 19.70
CA GLU A 24 15.64 0.24 20.83
C GLU A 24 14.67 1.38 20.49
N CYS A 25 13.42 0.97 20.16
CA CYS A 25 12.27 1.80 20.43
C CYS A 25 11.88 1.62 21.90
N PRO A 26 11.62 2.69 22.65
CA PRO A 26 11.02 2.54 23.97
C PRO A 26 9.64 1.92 23.79
N VAL A 27 9.53 0.70 24.29
CA VAL A 27 8.36 -0.01 24.77
C VAL A 27 7.17 -0.15 23.80
N ALA A 28 7.28 -1.03 22.83
CA ALA A 28 6.32 -2.10 22.72
C ALA A 28 7.04 -3.34 23.24
N ASP A 29 6.46 -4.07 24.17
CA ASP A 29 7.02 -5.35 24.59
C ASP A 29 7.25 -6.19 23.33
N PRO A 30 8.40 -6.91 23.25
CA PRO A 30 8.71 -7.74 22.09
C PRO A 30 7.55 -8.70 21.88
N GLN A 31 7.13 -8.87 20.62
CA GLN A 31 6.03 -9.77 20.31
C GLN A 31 6.39 -11.18 20.77
N ARG A 32 5.51 -11.81 21.54
CA ARG A 32 5.72 -13.15 22.09
C ARG A 32 4.92 -14.18 21.31
N PHE A 33 5.54 -15.32 21.06
CA PHE A 33 4.93 -16.42 20.33
C PHE A 33 5.00 -17.72 21.12
N ALA A 34 3.93 -18.50 21.13
CA ALA A 34 3.99 -19.90 21.52
C ALA A 34 4.34 -20.73 20.31
N ILE A 35 5.47 -21.44 20.35
CA ILE A 35 5.99 -22.32 19.29
C ILE A 35 6.28 -23.66 19.94
N GLU A 36 5.55 -24.72 19.55
CA GLU A 36 5.72 -26.09 20.07
C GLU A 36 5.76 -26.17 21.61
N GLY A 37 4.87 -25.42 22.27
CA GLY A 37 4.78 -25.39 23.73
C GLY A 37 5.80 -24.50 24.44
N ARG A 38 6.69 -23.84 23.71
CA ARG A 38 7.66 -22.86 24.24
C ARG A 38 7.22 -21.45 23.91
N VAL A 39 7.52 -20.50 24.83
CA VAL A 39 7.31 -19.08 24.56
C VAL A 39 8.64 -18.49 24.10
N VAL A 40 8.64 -17.87 22.91
CA VAL A 40 9.80 -17.25 22.28
C VAL A 40 9.43 -15.80 21.95
N SER A 41 10.32 -14.85 22.24
CA SER A 41 10.09 -13.43 21.97
C SER A 41 10.78 -13.00 20.67
N GLU A 42 10.22 -11.98 20.04
CA GLU A 42 10.87 -11.33 18.91
C GLU A 42 12.24 -10.77 19.32
N GLY A 43 13.29 -11.13 18.55
CA GLY A 43 14.67 -10.71 18.83
C GLY A 43 15.49 -11.70 19.65
N GLU A 44 14.92 -12.79 20.13
CA GLU A 44 15.69 -13.87 20.76
C GLU A 44 16.50 -14.66 19.73
N ASP A 45 17.72 -15.05 20.05
CA ASP A 45 18.61 -15.81 19.15
C ASP A 45 18.01 -17.15 18.73
N GLN A 46 17.22 -17.77 19.61
CA GLN A 46 16.55 -19.06 19.35
C GLN A 46 15.34 -18.97 18.42
N LEU A 47 14.87 -17.76 18.07
CA LEU A 47 13.66 -17.59 17.27
C LEU A 47 13.79 -18.24 15.89
N GLN A 48 14.92 -18.10 15.20
CA GLN A 48 15.10 -18.67 13.86
C GLN A 48 15.07 -20.21 13.85
N ASP A 49 15.68 -20.83 14.86
CA ASP A 49 15.68 -22.30 15.00
C ASP A 49 14.27 -22.80 15.33
N ALA A 50 13.56 -22.11 16.24
CA ALA A 50 12.16 -22.44 16.55
C ALA A 50 11.24 -22.29 15.34
N LEU A 51 11.44 -21.25 14.52
CA LEU A 51 10.67 -21.04 13.29
C LEU A 51 11.00 -22.08 12.21
N ALA A 52 12.26 -22.52 12.11
CA ALA A 52 12.66 -23.59 11.20
C ALA A 52 11.92 -24.89 11.51
N HIS A 53 11.90 -25.30 12.78
CA HIS A 53 11.13 -26.48 13.22
C HIS A 53 9.62 -26.33 12.97
N ALA A 54 9.06 -25.17 13.37
CA ALA A 54 7.64 -24.91 13.18
C ALA A 54 7.21 -24.85 11.69
N HIS A 55 8.13 -24.56 10.78
CA HIS A 55 7.85 -24.59 9.34
C HIS A 55 7.58 -26.00 8.81
N GLU A 56 8.22 -26.99 9.40
CA GLU A 56 8.08 -28.42 9.05
C GLU A 56 7.01 -29.13 9.90
N SER A 57 6.55 -28.48 10.97
CA SER A 57 5.58 -29.02 11.93
C SER A 57 4.13 -28.78 11.47
N PRO A 58 3.21 -29.72 11.71
CA PRO A 58 1.78 -29.48 11.53
C PRO A 58 1.21 -28.50 12.56
N THR A 59 1.91 -28.28 13.68
CA THR A 59 1.49 -27.38 14.75
C THR A 59 1.87 -25.94 14.43
N ARG A 60 0.87 -25.07 14.36
CA ARG A 60 1.10 -23.65 14.04
C ARG A 60 1.55 -22.84 15.25
N PRO A 61 2.49 -21.90 15.10
CA PRO A 61 2.80 -20.92 16.11
C PRO A 61 1.58 -20.08 16.48
N ARG A 62 1.53 -19.55 17.70
CA ARG A 62 0.47 -18.65 18.16
C ARG A 62 1.06 -17.35 18.69
N CYS A 63 0.50 -16.20 18.26
CA CYS A 63 0.83 -14.90 18.83
C CYS A 63 0.13 -14.74 20.18
N LEU A 64 0.88 -14.42 21.22
CA LEU A 64 0.38 -14.32 22.60
C LEU A 64 -0.11 -12.91 22.97
N CYS A 65 -0.54 -12.10 22.00
CA CYS A 65 -1.07 -10.76 22.27
C CYS A 65 -2.47 -10.75 22.91
N VAL A 66 -3.17 -11.86 22.91
CA VAL A 66 -4.47 -12.08 23.57
C VAL A 66 -4.49 -13.43 24.27
N ALA A 67 -5.36 -13.60 25.26
CA ALA A 67 -5.54 -14.88 25.95
C ALA A 67 -5.87 -16.00 24.96
N GLY A 68 -5.24 -17.17 25.11
CA GLY A 68 -5.37 -18.30 24.19
C GLY A 68 -4.57 -18.17 22.89
N GLY A 69 -4.00 -17.01 22.59
CA GLY A 69 -3.17 -16.73 21.42
C GLY A 69 -3.91 -16.80 20.08
N VAL A 70 -3.38 -16.13 19.06
CA VAL A 70 -3.87 -16.15 17.66
C VAL A 70 -2.93 -16.97 16.79
N GLU A 71 -3.47 -17.85 15.97
CA GLU A 71 -2.67 -18.67 15.05
C GLU A 71 -1.89 -17.84 14.03
N MET A 72 -0.66 -18.28 13.80
CA MET A 72 0.28 -17.70 12.84
C MET A 72 0.76 -18.79 11.89
N TYR A 73 1.44 -18.42 10.81
CA TYR A 73 2.18 -19.35 9.98
C TYR A 73 3.62 -18.89 9.76
N VAL A 74 4.48 -19.83 9.43
CA VAL A 74 5.88 -19.55 9.12
C VAL A 74 6.07 -19.54 7.61
N ALA A 75 6.60 -18.45 7.08
CA ALA A 75 7.00 -18.33 5.67
C ALA A 75 8.53 -18.38 5.57
N ARG A 76 9.04 -19.08 4.56
CA ARG A 76 10.47 -19.12 4.25
C ARG A 76 10.77 -18.10 3.15
N HIS A 77 11.59 -17.11 3.47
CA HIS A 77 12.21 -16.18 2.52
C HIS A 77 13.75 -16.39 2.54
N ARG A 78 14.53 -15.32 2.73
CA ARG A 78 15.98 -15.43 3.04
C ARG A 78 16.21 -15.99 4.45
N GLN A 79 15.26 -15.79 5.34
CA GLN A 79 15.16 -16.34 6.69
C GLN A 79 13.72 -16.73 6.97
N PHE A 80 13.45 -17.47 8.03
CA PHE A 80 12.11 -17.78 8.46
C PHE A 80 11.44 -16.55 9.06
N VAL A 81 10.20 -16.28 8.65
CA VAL A 81 9.40 -15.15 9.11
C VAL A 81 8.05 -15.66 9.58
N ILE A 82 7.67 -15.27 10.80
CA ILE A 82 6.33 -15.55 11.30
C ILE A 82 5.35 -14.53 10.73
N LYS A 83 4.26 -15.01 10.18
CA LYS A 83 3.21 -14.19 9.57
C LYS A 83 1.86 -14.56 10.15
N ARG A 84 0.97 -13.59 10.23
CA ARG A 84 -0.41 -13.81 10.66
C ARG A 84 -1.16 -14.64 9.61
N MET A 85 -2.08 -15.48 10.07
CA MET A 85 -3.03 -16.16 9.19
C MET A 85 -3.89 -15.15 8.43
N PRO A 86 -4.31 -15.48 7.20
CA PRO A 86 -5.26 -14.67 6.44
C PRO A 86 -6.51 -14.34 7.24
N ALA A 87 -7.03 -13.12 7.06
CA ALA A 87 -8.24 -12.62 7.71
C ALA A 87 -8.30 -12.70 9.24
N THR A 88 -7.19 -13.00 9.95
CA THR A 88 -7.15 -13.08 11.42
C THR A 88 -6.61 -11.82 12.11
N GLY A 89 -6.28 -10.78 11.35
CA GLY A 89 -5.67 -9.56 11.90
C GLY A 89 -6.48 -8.90 12.99
N HIS A 90 -7.80 -8.92 12.89
CA HIS A 90 -8.73 -8.34 13.86
C HIS A 90 -8.83 -9.13 15.18
N LEU A 91 -8.37 -10.39 15.19
CA LEU A 91 -8.32 -11.21 16.40
C LEU A 91 -7.14 -10.88 17.30
N HIS A 92 -6.14 -10.16 16.77
CA HIS A 92 -5.02 -9.67 17.56
C HIS A 92 -5.41 -8.46 18.40
N HIS A 93 -4.72 -8.25 19.50
CA HIS A 93 -4.88 -7.02 20.29
C HIS A 93 -4.50 -5.78 19.45
N PRO A 94 -5.22 -4.66 19.50
CA PRO A 94 -4.94 -3.46 18.70
C PRO A 94 -3.49 -2.95 18.81
N GLY A 95 -2.87 -3.11 19.97
CA GLY A 95 -1.46 -2.81 20.20
C GLY A 95 -0.47 -3.76 19.54
N CYS A 96 -0.90 -4.92 19.08
CA CYS A 96 -0.04 -5.93 18.46
C CYS A 96 0.42 -5.49 17.06
N PRO A 97 1.69 -5.71 16.68
CA PRO A 97 2.16 -5.48 15.31
C PRO A 97 1.37 -6.26 14.24
N SER A 98 0.84 -7.43 14.60
CA SER A 98 0.02 -8.28 13.73
C SER A 98 -1.47 -7.88 13.67
N PHE A 99 -1.90 -6.88 14.44
CA PHE A 99 -3.29 -6.39 14.38
C PHE A 99 -3.60 -5.78 13.02
N GLU A 100 -4.78 -6.06 12.51
CA GLU A 100 -5.36 -5.40 11.34
C GLU A 100 -6.86 -5.29 11.54
N PRO A 101 -7.45 -4.12 11.28
CA PRO A 101 -8.89 -3.98 11.30
C PRO A 101 -9.54 -4.97 10.34
N GLU A 102 -10.79 -5.34 10.60
CA GLU A 102 -11.56 -6.12 9.65
C GLU A 102 -11.62 -5.44 8.28
N ALA A 103 -11.52 -6.21 7.21
CA ALA A 103 -11.62 -5.70 5.85
C ALA A 103 -12.91 -4.89 5.62
N SER A 104 -14.00 -5.25 6.30
CA SER A 104 -15.29 -4.55 6.30
C SER A 104 -15.21 -3.10 6.76
N GLN A 105 -14.18 -2.72 7.53
CA GLN A 105 -13.97 -1.36 8.02
C GLN A 105 -13.27 -0.46 6.99
N SER A 106 -12.86 -1.01 5.86
CA SER A 106 -12.24 -0.27 4.74
C SER A 106 -12.86 -0.69 3.40
N GLY A 107 -12.51 0.00 2.33
CA GLY A 107 -12.96 -0.35 0.99
C GLY A 107 -12.46 -1.71 0.49
N LEU A 108 -11.48 -2.31 1.16
CA LEU A 108 -11.02 -3.66 0.86
C LEU A 108 -12.13 -4.70 1.04
N GLY A 109 -13.01 -4.51 2.05
CA GLY A 109 -14.09 -5.45 2.33
C GLY A 109 -15.06 -5.67 1.16
N GLU A 110 -15.28 -4.63 0.35
CA GLU A 110 -16.11 -4.76 -0.86
C GLU A 110 -15.40 -5.49 -2.02
N LEU A 111 -14.10 -5.70 -1.93
CA LEU A 111 -13.27 -6.32 -2.97
C LEU A 111 -12.85 -7.75 -2.64
N VAL A 112 -12.79 -8.09 -1.36
CA VAL A 112 -12.45 -9.45 -0.89
C VAL A 112 -13.47 -10.46 -1.41
N GLY A 113 -12.98 -11.58 -1.93
CA GLY A 113 -13.79 -12.62 -2.59
C GLY A 113 -14.25 -12.29 -4.01
N GLN A 114 -14.16 -11.02 -4.44
CA GLN A 114 -14.55 -10.59 -5.79
C GLN A 114 -13.33 -10.20 -6.65
N ALA A 115 -12.70 -9.08 -6.32
CA ALA A 115 -11.52 -8.56 -7.01
C ALA A 115 -10.21 -8.97 -6.33
N VAL A 116 -10.25 -9.32 -5.05
CA VAL A 116 -9.13 -9.81 -4.26
C VAL A 116 -9.46 -11.25 -3.84
N VAL A 117 -8.77 -12.21 -4.40
CA VAL A 117 -9.00 -13.64 -4.16
C VAL A 117 -7.72 -14.26 -3.64
N GLU A 118 -7.75 -14.80 -2.43
CA GLU A 118 -6.63 -15.58 -1.89
C GLU A 118 -6.65 -16.98 -2.51
N ILE A 119 -5.55 -17.35 -3.16
CA ILE A 119 -5.38 -18.66 -3.81
C ILE A 119 -4.73 -19.64 -2.81
N GLU A 120 -3.71 -19.16 -2.12
CA GLU A 120 -2.95 -19.87 -1.10
C GLU A 120 -2.56 -18.89 0.02
N PRO A 121 -2.21 -19.35 1.21
CA PRO A 121 -1.77 -18.48 2.29
C PRO A 121 -0.63 -17.56 1.85
N GLY A 122 -0.91 -16.25 1.75
CA GLY A 122 0.03 -15.23 1.31
C GLY A 122 0.12 -15.02 -0.20
N CYS A 123 -0.58 -15.82 -1.02
CA CYS A 123 -0.70 -15.63 -2.47
C CYS A 123 -2.11 -15.13 -2.82
N VAL A 124 -2.18 -13.97 -3.46
CA VAL A 124 -3.44 -13.28 -3.77
C VAL A 124 -3.52 -12.98 -5.25
N GLU A 125 -4.63 -13.35 -5.89
CA GLU A 125 -4.96 -12.93 -7.25
C GLU A 125 -5.82 -11.67 -7.24
N LEU A 126 -5.40 -10.65 -8.01
CA LEU A 126 -6.14 -9.41 -8.20
C LEU A 126 -6.79 -9.36 -9.58
N ARG A 127 -8.10 -9.15 -9.59
CA ARG A 127 -8.86 -8.87 -10.81
C ARG A 127 -8.93 -7.38 -11.07
N VAL A 128 -8.15 -6.91 -12.04
CA VAL A 128 -8.04 -5.49 -12.40
C VAL A 128 -8.86 -5.13 -13.63
N ASP A 129 -9.26 -3.85 -13.76
CA ASP A 129 -10.04 -3.32 -14.88
C ASP A 129 -9.18 -2.82 -16.06
N PHE A 130 -7.85 -2.84 -15.91
CA PHE A 130 -6.90 -2.41 -16.94
C PHE A 130 -6.12 -3.60 -17.54
N PRO A 131 -5.65 -3.49 -18.80
CA PRO A 131 -4.86 -4.54 -19.44
C PRO A 131 -3.40 -4.54 -18.95
N LEU A 132 -2.72 -5.70 -19.00
CA LEU A 132 -1.26 -5.81 -18.85
C LEU A 132 -0.56 -6.05 -20.20
N VAL A 133 -1.32 -6.26 -21.27
CA VAL A 133 -0.83 -6.39 -22.64
C VAL A 133 -1.83 -5.72 -23.58
N ARG A 134 -1.33 -4.98 -24.58
CA ARG A 134 -2.13 -4.44 -25.67
C ARG A 134 -1.74 -5.14 -26.97
N MET A 135 -2.73 -5.62 -27.71
CA MET A 135 -2.55 -6.24 -29.03
C MET A 135 -2.74 -5.20 -30.12
N THR A 136 -1.88 -5.18 -31.14
CA THR A 136 -2.11 -4.42 -32.36
C THR A 136 -3.17 -5.14 -33.22
N GLY A 137 -4.17 -4.42 -33.69
CA GLY A 137 -5.11 -4.92 -34.70
C GLY A 137 -6.43 -5.54 -34.20
N ARG A 138 -6.64 -5.72 -32.91
CA ARG A 138 -7.98 -6.03 -32.38
C ARG A 138 -8.68 -4.75 -31.92
N SER A 139 -9.42 -4.10 -32.83
CA SER A 139 -10.59 -3.35 -32.38
C SER A 139 -11.51 -4.39 -31.73
N VAL A 140 -11.78 -4.22 -30.42
CA VAL A 140 -12.86 -4.98 -29.79
C VAL A 140 -14.13 -4.56 -30.50
N GLN A 141 -14.62 -5.37 -31.47
CA GLN A 141 -15.99 -5.30 -31.88
C GLN A 141 -16.80 -5.50 -30.60
N ARG A 142 -17.53 -4.47 -30.19
CA ARG A 142 -18.60 -4.62 -29.23
C ARG A 142 -19.56 -5.63 -29.84
N GLY A 143 -19.45 -6.88 -29.40
CA GLY A 143 -20.46 -7.88 -29.72
C GLY A 143 -21.80 -7.36 -29.27
N GLU A 144 -22.83 -7.57 -30.08
CA GLU A 144 -24.20 -7.33 -29.68
C GLU A 144 -24.48 -8.06 -28.38
N PRO A 145 -25.28 -7.48 -27.46
CA PRO A 145 -25.57 -8.12 -26.19
C PRO A 145 -26.34 -9.42 -26.47
N GLN A 146 -25.65 -10.55 -26.37
CA GLN A 146 -26.35 -11.83 -26.24
C GLN A 146 -27.08 -11.78 -24.91
N VAL A 147 -28.40 -11.93 -24.99
CA VAL A 147 -29.27 -12.12 -23.82
C VAL A 147 -28.92 -13.51 -23.24
N VAL A 148 -28.01 -13.54 -22.30
CA VAL A 148 -27.73 -14.71 -21.50
C VAL A 148 -28.64 -14.62 -20.27
N ALA A 149 -29.52 -15.58 -20.13
CA ALA A 149 -30.54 -15.70 -19.09
C ALA A 149 -29.96 -16.25 -17.79
N ASP A 150 -28.83 -15.72 -17.31
CA ASP A 150 -28.33 -15.80 -15.93
C ASP A 150 -27.46 -14.56 -15.72
N VAL A 151 -28.06 -13.54 -15.14
CA VAL A 151 -27.33 -12.32 -14.79
C VAL A 151 -26.58 -12.59 -13.49
N GLU A 152 -25.42 -13.29 -13.57
CA GLU A 152 -24.41 -13.15 -12.53
C GLU A 152 -24.04 -11.67 -12.47
N GLU A 153 -24.22 -11.04 -11.32
CA GLU A 153 -23.73 -9.66 -11.13
C GLU A 153 -22.28 -9.59 -11.59
N PRO A 154 -21.91 -8.62 -12.45
CA PRO A 154 -20.55 -8.54 -12.97
C PRO A 154 -19.58 -8.40 -11.80
N ARG A 155 -18.71 -9.39 -11.63
CA ARG A 155 -17.70 -9.42 -10.55
C ARG A 155 -16.91 -8.11 -10.55
N ARG A 156 -16.76 -7.51 -9.40
CA ARG A 156 -16.01 -6.25 -9.24
C ARG A 156 -14.58 -6.44 -9.71
N ARG A 157 -14.03 -5.39 -10.28
CA ARG A 157 -12.62 -5.29 -10.68
C ARG A 157 -11.99 -4.09 -10.01
N MET A 158 -10.71 -4.19 -9.75
CA MET A 158 -9.92 -3.18 -9.07
C MET A 158 -9.39 -2.17 -10.08
N SER A 159 -9.64 -0.88 -9.86
CA SER A 159 -9.03 0.19 -10.64
C SER A 159 -7.54 0.36 -10.29
N LEU A 160 -6.85 1.19 -11.07
CA LEU A 160 -5.47 1.57 -10.77
C LEU A 160 -5.32 2.27 -9.41
N ARG A 161 -6.34 3.05 -9.01
CA ARG A 161 -6.41 3.68 -7.67
C ARG A 161 -6.54 2.63 -6.58
N ALA A 162 -7.46 1.69 -6.73
CA ALA A 162 -7.67 0.64 -5.76
C ALA A 162 -6.43 -0.26 -5.61
N LEU A 163 -5.73 -0.56 -6.71
CA LEU A 163 -4.46 -1.25 -6.67
C LEU A 163 -3.39 -0.47 -5.88
N THR A 164 -3.32 0.85 -6.05
CA THR A 164 -2.41 1.70 -5.26
C THR A 164 -2.71 1.59 -3.77
N HIS A 165 -3.99 1.68 -3.39
CA HIS A 165 -4.42 1.51 -2.01
C HIS A 165 -4.05 0.12 -1.47
N PHE A 166 -4.29 -0.94 -2.25
CA PHE A 166 -3.96 -2.31 -1.87
C PHE A 166 -2.47 -2.49 -1.56
N ILE A 167 -1.59 -2.00 -2.44
CA ILE A 167 -0.15 -2.10 -2.24
C ILE A 167 0.29 -1.28 -1.02
N PHE A 168 -0.25 -0.07 -0.82
CA PHE A 168 0.06 0.78 0.33
C PHE A 168 -0.42 0.17 1.65
N GLU A 169 -1.60 -0.42 1.68
CA GLU A 169 -2.13 -1.11 2.85
C GLU A 169 -1.32 -2.35 3.19
N ARG A 170 -1.03 -3.20 2.18
CA ARG A 170 -0.20 -4.39 2.34
C ARG A 170 1.23 -4.07 2.78
N ALA A 171 1.78 -2.93 2.35
CA ALA A 171 3.07 -2.39 2.78
C ALA A 171 3.02 -1.71 4.16
N GLY A 172 1.85 -1.55 4.76
CA GLY A 172 1.67 -0.95 6.08
C GLY A 172 1.79 0.58 6.12
N PHE A 173 1.71 1.27 4.97
CA PHE A 173 1.78 2.74 4.95
C PHE A 173 0.51 3.42 5.44
N ASN A 174 -0.60 2.71 5.54
CA ASN A 174 -1.83 3.18 6.16
C ASN A 174 -1.80 3.11 7.71
N ARG A 175 -0.73 2.62 8.32
CA ARG A 175 -0.53 2.52 9.77
C ARG A 175 0.47 3.55 10.25
N TRP A 176 0.29 4.00 11.46
CA TRP A 176 1.23 4.90 12.12
C TRP A 176 1.47 4.51 13.57
N SER A 177 2.74 4.63 13.95
CA SER A 177 3.21 4.57 15.32
C SER A 177 4.31 5.64 15.49
N PRO A 178 4.44 6.30 16.65
CA PRO A 178 5.48 7.29 16.90
C PRO A 178 6.91 6.77 16.61
N THR A 179 7.13 5.49 16.76
CA THR A 179 8.40 4.82 16.45
C THR A 179 8.80 4.87 14.97
N MET A 180 7.86 5.22 14.09
CA MET A 180 8.07 5.35 12.64
C MET A 180 8.52 6.77 12.24
N GLU A 181 8.50 7.72 13.18
CA GLU A 181 8.90 9.10 12.91
C GLU A 181 10.36 9.17 12.44
N GLY A 182 10.60 9.94 11.37
CA GLY A 182 11.92 10.05 10.73
C GLY A 182 12.41 8.83 9.96
N LYS A 183 11.74 7.67 10.06
CA LYS A 183 12.19 6.42 9.42
C LYS A 183 11.62 6.19 8.03
N ARG A 184 10.50 6.79 7.68
CA ARG A 184 9.82 6.61 6.39
C ARG A 184 10.43 7.49 5.30
N ASN A 185 11.52 7.02 4.70
CA ASN A 185 12.20 7.63 3.55
C ASN A 185 11.94 6.85 2.26
N GLN A 186 12.53 7.29 1.13
CA GLN A 186 12.37 6.63 -0.17
C GLN A 186 12.88 5.18 -0.18
N GLY A 187 13.94 4.87 0.55
CA GLY A 187 14.45 3.50 0.64
C GLY A 187 13.47 2.57 1.32
N VAL A 188 12.83 3.04 2.39
CA VAL A 188 11.76 2.34 3.09
C VAL A 188 10.54 2.18 2.19
N LEU A 189 10.15 3.23 1.46
CA LEU A 189 9.05 3.16 0.50
C LEU A 189 9.34 2.12 -0.58
N HIS A 190 10.50 2.19 -1.24
CA HIS A 190 10.93 1.25 -2.26
C HIS A 190 10.88 -0.19 -1.76
N LYS A 191 11.50 -0.46 -0.59
CA LYS A 191 11.56 -1.79 0.00
C LYS A 191 10.18 -2.37 0.23
N TYR A 192 9.36 -1.69 1.02
CA TYR A 192 8.08 -2.26 1.47
C TYR A 192 7.02 -2.32 0.36
N LEU A 193 6.99 -1.37 -0.60
CA LEU A 193 6.09 -1.48 -1.74
C LEU A 193 6.51 -2.61 -2.70
N THR A 194 7.81 -2.87 -2.86
CA THR A 194 8.30 -4.00 -3.66
C THR A 194 7.96 -5.32 -2.98
N GLU A 195 8.21 -5.45 -1.68
CA GLU A 195 7.84 -6.62 -0.89
C GLU A 195 6.32 -6.86 -0.87
N ALA A 196 5.52 -5.79 -0.84
CA ALA A 196 4.06 -5.90 -0.89
C ALA A 196 3.52 -6.45 -2.22
N ALA A 197 4.29 -6.37 -3.29
CA ALA A 197 3.95 -6.97 -4.58
C ALA A 197 4.31 -8.46 -4.68
N GLU A 198 5.11 -8.98 -3.74
CA GLU A 198 5.44 -10.41 -3.69
C GLU A 198 4.22 -11.24 -3.30
N GLY A 199 4.03 -12.38 -3.95
CA GLY A 199 2.86 -13.24 -3.74
C GLY A 199 1.55 -12.62 -4.24
N VAL A 200 1.61 -11.58 -5.07
CA VAL A 200 0.43 -10.99 -5.72
C VAL A 200 0.46 -11.32 -7.21
N LEU A 201 -0.62 -11.91 -7.70
CA LEU A 201 -0.84 -12.19 -9.11
C LEU A 201 -1.84 -11.18 -9.68
N VAL A 202 -1.61 -10.75 -10.91
CA VAL A 202 -2.55 -9.94 -11.70
C VAL A 202 -2.70 -10.60 -13.06
N LYS A 203 -3.89 -11.10 -13.36
CA LYS A 203 -4.14 -11.87 -14.60
C LYS A 203 -3.17 -13.04 -14.81
N GLY A 204 -2.83 -13.74 -13.73
CA GLY A 204 -1.91 -14.86 -13.75
C GLY A 204 -0.41 -14.49 -13.75
N GLU A 205 -0.07 -13.20 -13.86
CA GLU A 205 1.30 -12.70 -13.90
C GLU A 205 1.72 -12.18 -12.52
N PRO A 206 2.95 -12.45 -12.03
CA PRO A 206 3.44 -11.88 -10.78
C PRO A 206 3.50 -10.36 -10.85
N LEU A 207 2.81 -9.68 -9.92
CA LEU A 207 2.84 -8.22 -9.85
C LEU A 207 4.24 -7.69 -9.61
N SER A 208 5.06 -8.41 -8.84
CA SER A 208 6.46 -8.07 -8.58
C SER A 208 7.29 -7.93 -9.86
N GLU A 209 6.96 -8.64 -10.93
CA GLU A 209 7.64 -8.50 -12.23
C GLU A 209 7.15 -7.28 -13.02
N ARG A 210 5.91 -6.89 -12.82
CA ARG A 210 5.24 -5.80 -13.54
C ARG A 210 5.25 -4.46 -12.79
N LEU A 211 5.72 -4.42 -11.54
CA LEU A 211 5.79 -3.21 -10.72
C LEU A 211 7.24 -2.70 -10.64
N TYR A 212 7.43 -1.44 -10.96
CA TYR A 212 8.64 -0.69 -10.70
C TYR A 212 8.38 0.42 -9.69
N VAL A 213 9.05 0.36 -8.55
CA VAL A 213 9.11 1.43 -7.54
C VAL A 213 10.53 2.02 -7.61
N PRO A 214 10.72 3.33 -7.84
CA PRO A 214 12.05 3.91 -7.90
C PRO A 214 12.83 3.71 -6.59
N GLU A 215 14.05 3.21 -6.70
CA GLU A 215 14.99 3.20 -5.58
C GLU A 215 15.49 4.61 -5.26
N PRO A 216 16.09 4.88 -4.08
CA PRO A 216 16.68 6.17 -3.77
C PRO A 216 17.70 6.59 -4.83
N PHE A 217 17.48 7.73 -5.47
CA PHE A 217 18.42 8.25 -6.45
C PHE A 217 19.64 8.85 -5.74
N VAL A 218 20.81 8.44 -6.21
CA VAL A 218 22.11 8.92 -5.74
C VAL A 218 22.94 9.26 -6.96
N GLU A 219 23.41 10.51 -7.06
CA GLU A 219 24.04 11.03 -8.28
C GLU A 219 25.26 10.22 -8.73
N HIS A 220 26.18 9.86 -7.85
CA HIS A 220 27.36 9.09 -8.18
C HIS A 220 27.05 7.63 -8.59
N ARG A 221 25.82 7.14 -8.33
CA ARG A 221 25.33 5.81 -8.77
C ARG A 221 24.29 5.90 -9.90
N ARG A 222 24.16 7.06 -10.53
CA ARG A 222 23.15 7.33 -11.56
C ARG A 222 23.13 6.27 -12.67
N ALA A 223 24.29 5.94 -13.22
CA ALA A 223 24.39 4.97 -14.31
C ALA A 223 23.93 3.57 -13.89
N GLU A 224 24.30 3.14 -12.70
CA GLU A 224 23.93 1.85 -12.12
C GLU A 224 22.44 1.76 -11.83
N ILE A 225 21.85 2.81 -11.22
CA ILE A 225 20.41 2.92 -10.95
C ILE A 225 19.63 2.90 -12.27
N ALA A 226 20.10 3.63 -13.29
CA ALA A 226 19.50 3.61 -14.61
C ALA A 226 19.55 2.23 -15.28
N ALA A 227 20.67 1.51 -15.15
CA ALA A 227 20.82 0.17 -15.69
C ALA A 227 19.84 -0.82 -15.03
N ARG A 228 19.72 -0.82 -13.69
CA ARG A 228 18.76 -1.67 -12.99
C ARG A 228 17.31 -1.36 -13.39
N ARG A 229 16.95 -0.09 -13.52
CA ARG A 229 15.62 0.30 -14.01
C ARG A 229 15.36 -0.21 -15.42
N ARG A 230 16.31 -0.02 -16.36
CA ARG A 230 16.19 -0.50 -17.74
C ARG A 230 16.04 -2.01 -17.79
N PHE A 231 16.79 -2.73 -16.99
CA PHE A 231 16.68 -4.18 -16.87
C PHE A 231 15.28 -4.56 -16.35
N LYS A 232 14.80 -3.93 -15.28
CA LYS A 232 13.47 -4.20 -14.72
C LYS A 232 12.35 -3.90 -15.72
N LEU A 233 12.47 -2.83 -16.49
CA LEU A 233 11.48 -2.41 -17.48
C LEU A 233 11.69 -3.04 -18.87
N SER A 234 12.67 -3.93 -19.06
CA SER A 234 12.86 -4.67 -20.32
C SER A 234 11.68 -5.58 -20.67
N ILE A 235 10.88 -5.96 -19.68
CA ILE A 235 9.62 -6.68 -19.87
C ILE A 235 8.64 -5.92 -20.79
N LEU A 236 8.82 -4.60 -20.97
CA LEU A 236 8.00 -3.76 -21.84
C LEU A 236 8.38 -3.86 -23.33
N ASN A 237 9.45 -4.60 -23.67
CA ASN A 237 9.87 -4.75 -25.07
C ASN A 237 8.75 -5.43 -25.87
N PRO A 238 8.27 -4.79 -26.95
CA PRO A 238 7.23 -5.37 -27.78
C PRO A 238 7.68 -6.66 -28.45
N TYR A 239 6.77 -7.60 -28.61
CA TYR A 239 6.99 -8.86 -29.33
C TYR A 239 5.72 -9.27 -30.07
N GLU A 240 5.86 -9.77 -31.30
CA GLU A 240 4.79 -10.36 -32.11
C GLU A 240 3.48 -9.53 -32.15
N GLY A 241 3.58 -8.20 -32.23
CA GLY A 241 2.41 -7.31 -32.21
C GLY A 241 1.79 -7.11 -30.83
N CYS A 242 2.38 -7.66 -29.78
CA CYS A 242 2.01 -7.45 -28.39
C CYS A 242 2.80 -6.29 -27.77
N TRP A 243 2.13 -5.45 -27.01
CA TRP A 243 2.71 -4.35 -26.26
C TRP A 243 2.51 -4.61 -24.78
N PRO A 244 3.49 -5.22 -24.10
CA PRO A 244 3.42 -5.45 -22.67
C PRO A 244 3.35 -4.14 -21.90
N MET A 245 2.71 -4.18 -20.73
CA MET A 245 2.56 -3.04 -19.84
C MET A 245 3.12 -3.36 -18.46
N ALA A 246 3.57 -2.33 -17.77
CA ALA A 246 4.04 -2.39 -16.40
C ALA A 246 3.54 -1.16 -15.62
N LEU A 247 3.68 -1.22 -14.32
CA LEU A 247 3.30 -0.17 -13.39
C LEU A 247 4.54 0.56 -12.88
N VAL A 248 4.51 1.88 -12.87
CA VAL A 248 5.48 2.71 -12.15
C VAL A 248 4.73 3.35 -10.98
N LEU A 249 5.20 3.09 -9.77
CA LEU A 249 4.63 3.61 -8.53
C LEU A 249 5.67 4.44 -7.79
N GLY A 250 5.44 5.76 -7.67
CA GLY A 250 6.38 6.66 -7.01
C GLY A 250 5.84 8.06 -6.78
N GLU A 251 6.64 8.92 -6.17
CA GLU A 251 6.24 10.31 -5.91
C GLU A 251 6.23 11.13 -7.20
N PHE A 252 5.09 11.72 -7.52
CA PHE A 252 4.96 12.69 -8.61
C PHE A 252 5.74 13.96 -8.28
N LYS A 253 6.72 14.29 -9.09
CA LYS A 253 7.56 15.49 -8.91
C LYS A 253 6.97 16.72 -9.61
N GLY A 254 6.46 16.53 -10.82
CA GLY A 254 5.95 17.63 -11.64
C GLY A 254 5.70 17.19 -13.08
N CYS A 255 5.30 18.15 -13.91
CA CYS A 255 5.08 17.92 -15.33
C CYS A 255 5.56 19.13 -16.14
N GLU A 256 5.91 18.88 -17.41
CA GLU A 256 6.32 19.86 -18.40
C GLU A 256 5.59 19.64 -19.72
N ASP A 257 5.46 20.68 -20.53
CA ASP A 257 4.90 20.56 -21.87
C ASP A 257 5.82 19.76 -22.80
N SER A 258 5.23 19.02 -23.70
CA SER A 258 5.92 18.32 -24.77
C SER A 258 5.11 18.34 -26.06
N ALA A 259 5.74 18.09 -27.20
CA ALA A 259 5.07 18.10 -28.50
C ALA A 259 3.87 17.12 -28.61
N LEU A 260 3.78 16.14 -27.72
CA LEU A 260 2.76 15.08 -27.75
C LEU A 260 1.80 15.13 -26.52
N GLY A 261 1.90 16.18 -25.70
CA GLY A 261 1.14 16.34 -24.47
C GLY A 261 2.01 16.79 -23.32
N LYS A 262 2.19 15.97 -22.30
CA LYS A 262 3.02 16.28 -21.13
C LYS A 262 4.12 15.23 -20.93
N ARG A 263 5.22 15.66 -20.33
CA ARG A 263 6.18 14.80 -19.64
C ARG A 263 5.91 14.90 -18.16
N ILE A 264 5.70 13.81 -17.49
CA ILE A 264 5.61 13.75 -16.05
C ILE A 264 6.90 13.18 -15.47
N TRP A 265 7.29 13.71 -14.34
CA TRP A 265 8.48 13.31 -13.62
C TRP A 265 8.10 12.59 -12.34
N ILE A 266 8.68 11.42 -12.16
CA ILE A 266 8.62 10.68 -10.90
C ILE A 266 9.90 10.95 -10.13
N ARG A 267 9.79 11.29 -8.85
CA ARG A 267 10.95 11.52 -7.99
C ARG A 267 11.83 10.26 -7.95
N HIS A 268 13.14 10.45 -7.86
CA HIS A 268 14.13 9.38 -7.93
C HIS A 268 14.25 8.67 -9.29
N MET A 269 13.64 9.24 -10.34
CA MET A 269 13.69 8.77 -11.71
C MET A 269 13.94 9.93 -12.70
N PRO A 270 15.02 10.74 -12.50
CA PRO A 270 15.20 12.01 -13.19
C PRO A 270 15.56 11.87 -14.69
N ASP A 271 16.03 10.72 -15.11
CA ASP A 271 16.50 10.44 -16.48
C ASP A 271 15.46 9.68 -17.33
N ALA A 272 14.28 9.39 -16.79
CA ALA A 272 13.24 8.65 -17.50
C ALA A 272 11.85 9.27 -17.26
N PRO A 273 11.55 10.43 -17.89
CA PRO A 273 10.22 11.01 -17.82
C PRO A 273 9.21 10.11 -18.53
N LEU A 274 7.98 10.11 -18.04
CA LEU A 274 6.87 9.38 -18.63
C LEU A 274 6.08 10.32 -19.55
N LEU A 275 5.80 9.88 -20.77
CA LEU A 275 5.05 10.66 -21.75
C LEU A 275 3.55 10.44 -21.55
N VAL A 276 2.80 11.53 -21.40
CA VAL A 276 1.35 11.51 -21.24
C VAL A 276 0.71 12.24 -22.42
N SER A 277 -0.19 11.56 -23.14
CA SER A 277 -0.89 12.18 -24.26
C SER A 277 -1.76 13.36 -23.79
N THR A 278 -1.96 14.35 -24.65
CA THR A 278 -2.82 15.52 -24.37
C THR A 278 -4.21 15.11 -23.88
N ARG A 279 -4.80 14.09 -24.53
CA ARG A 279 -6.14 13.57 -24.16
C ARG A 279 -6.15 12.97 -22.77
N LEU A 280 -5.15 12.15 -22.42
CA LEU A 280 -5.04 11.54 -21.11
C LEU A 280 -4.81 12.61 -20.05
N TRP A 281 -3.90 13.57 -20.31
CA TRP A 281 -3.61 14.63 -19.38
C TRP A 281 -4.82 15.52 -19.10
N ALA A 282 -5.58 15.92 -20.13
CA ALA A 282 -6.79 16.72 -19.96
C ALA A 282 -7.86 16.01 -19.09
N ARG A 283 -7.95 14.68 -19.20
CA ARG A 283 -8.83 13.88 -18.33
C ARG A 283 -8.30 13.83 -16.90
N VAL A 284 -7.02 13.50 -16.74
CA VAL A 284 -6.35 13.36 -15.43
C VAL A 284 -6.36 14.69 -14.69
N SER A 285 -5.95 15.79 -15.32
CA SER A 285 -5.89 17.12 -14.68
C SER A 285 -7.26 17.58 -14.17
N ARG A 286 -8.33 17.33 -14.94
CA ARG A 286 -9.69 17.67 -14.51
C ARG A 286 -10.14 16.86 -13.28
N THR A 287 -9.90 15.54 -13.30
CA THR A 287 -10.31 14.65 -12.20
C THR A 287 -9.46 14.85 -10.95
N LEU A 288 -8.19 15.22 -11.13
CA LEU A 288 -7.21 15.30 -10.05
C LEU A 288 -6.87 16.74 -9.65
N ALA A 289 -7.54 17.75 -10.24
CA ALA A 289 -7.35 19.15 -9.85
C ALA A 289 -7.40 19.37 -8.33
N PRO A 290 -8.37 18.82 -7.58
CA PRO A 290 -8.40 19.00 -6.13
C PRO A 290 -7.16 18.45 -5.41
N LEU A 291 -6.51 17.41 -5.94
CA LEU A 291 -5.29 16.85 -5.35
C LEU A 291 -4.08 17.75 -5.58
N PHE A 292 -4.01 18.39 -6.74
CA PHE A 292 -2.99 19.42 -7.03
C PHE A 292 -3.18 20.64 -6.13
N GLU A 293 -4.42 21.08 -5.93
CA GLU A 293 -4.75 22.19 -5.03
C GLU A 293 -4.31 21.89 -3.58
N VAL A 294 -4.56 20.67 -3.09
CA VAL A 294 -4.10 20.22 -1.75
C VAL A 294 -2.58 20.29 -1.65
N ARG A 295 -1.86 19.84 -2.68
CA ARG A 295 -0.40 19.91 -2.70
C ARG A 295 0.10 21.34 -2.75
N ASP A 296 -0.49 22.17 -3.61
CA ASP A 296 -0.02 23.55 -3.87
C ASP A 296 -0.40 24.49 -2.73
N ALA A 297 -1.45 24.19 -1.96
CA ALA A 297 -1.82 24.85 -0.73
C ALA A 297 -0.94 24.47 0.47
N ASP A 298 0.00 23.53 0.29
CA ASP A 298 0.88 23.06 1.36
C ASP A 298 1.88 24.15 1.79
N THR A 299 1.58 24.79 2.90
CA THR A 299 2.39 25.86 3.51
C THR A 299 3.47 25.31 4.47
N GLY A 300 4.07 24.15 4.18
CA GLY A 300 5.16 23.60 4.99
C GLY A 300 4.85 22.25 5.68
N VAL A 301 3.70 21.70 5.41
CA VAL A 301 3.24 20.43 6.00
C VAL A 301 3.88 19.22 5.34
N GLY A 302 4.35 19.34 4.09
CA GLY A 302 5.05 18.27 3.37
C GLY A 302 4.09 17.26 2.75
N VAL A 303 3.09 17.71 2.01
CA VAL A 303 2.18 16.86 1.22
C VAL A 303 2.92 16.24 0.03
N ARG A 304 2.69 14.96 -0.21
CA ARG A 304 3.22 14.22 -1.35
C ARG A 304 2.09 13.75 -2.27
N LEU A 305 2.33 13.76 -3.57
CA LEU A 305 1.48 13.08 -4.54
C LEU A 305 2.14 11.77 -4.95
N VAL A 306 1.49 10.67 -4.71
CA VAL A 306 1.91 9.35 -5.17
C VAL A 306 1.25 9.07 -6.52
N ALA A 307 2.06 8.85 -7.55
CA ALA A 307 1.60 8.48 -8.88
C ALA A 307 1.72 6.97 -9.08
N THR A 308 0.66 6.37 -9.59
CA THR A 308 0.69 5.03 -10.17
C THR A 308 0.37 5.16 -11.65
N ALA A 309 1.36 4.89 -12.49
CA ALA A 309 1.24 4.97 -13.93
C ALA A 309 1.31 3.59 -14.55
N LEU A 310 0.32 3.21 -15.33
CA LEU A 310 0.38 2.07 -16.24
C LEU A 310 1.08 2.53 -17.51
N ILE A 311 2.23 1.94 -17.82
CA ILE A 311 3.10 2.36 -18.90
C ILE A 311 3.34 1.24 -19.91
N ARG A 312 3.66 1.63 -21.14
CA ARG A 312 4.20 0.76 -22.19
C ARG A 312 5.46 1.38 -22.82
N ALA A 313 6.28 0.60 -23.47
CA ALA A 313 7.35 1.15 -24.27
C ALA A 313 6.77 1.78 -25.55
N ARG A 314 7.16 3.00 -25.84
CA ARG A 314 6.92 3.65 -27.13
C ARG A 314 8.07 3.35 -28.10
N ARG A 315 9.26 3.41 -27.60
CA ARG A 315 10.54 2.98 -28.18
C ARG A 315 11.47 2.61 -27.03
N GLU A 316 12.61 2.10 -27.35
CA GLU A 316 13.61 1.72 -26.36
C GLU A 316 13.84 2.84 -25.33
N HIS A 317 13.71 2.52 -24.05
CA HIS A 317 13.86 3.42 -22.90
C HIS A 317 12.96 4.67 -22.89
N THR A 318 11.91 4.70 -23.70
CA THR A 318 10.92 5.79 -23.72
C THR A 318 9.55 5.23 -23.43
N TYR A 319 8.93 5.69 -22.35
CA TYR A 319 7.71 5.12 -21.82
C TYR A 319 6.53 6.07 -22.00
N GLU A 320 5.41 5.53 -22.45
CA GLU A 320 4.15 6.24 -22.61
C GLU A 320 3.13 5.73 -21.59
N VAL A 321 2.40 6.67 -20.98
CA VAL A 321 1.38 6.38 -19.98
C VAL A 321 0.04 6.07 -20.64
N GLU A 322 -0.49 4.89 -20.36
CA GLU A 322 -1.85 4.48 -20.79
C GLU A 322 -2.91 4.86 -19.77
N SER A 323 -2.57 4.80 -18.48
CA SER A 323 -3.44 5.22 -17.39
C SER A 323 -2.62 5.78 -16.23
N LEU A 324 -3.16 6.77 -15.53
CA LEU A 324 -2.53 7.43 -14.40
C LEU A 324 -3.54 7.61 -13.27
N SER A 325 -3.12 7.24 -12.07
CA SER A 325 -3.81 7.54 -10.81
C SER A 325 -2.87 8.34 -9.91
N LEU A 326 -3.42 9.31 -9.19
CA LEU A 326 -2.71 10.05 -8.15
C LEU A 326 -3.42 9.85 -6.81
N MET A 327 -2.63 9.77 -5.74
CA MET A 327 -3.08 9.67 -4.36
C MET A 327 -2.31 10.67 -3.52
N VAL A 328 -3.00 11.43 -2.68
CA VAL A 328 -2.36 12.31 -1.70
C VAL A 328 -1.84 11.47 -0.54
N ALA A 329 -0.66 11.80 -0.07
CA ALA A 329 -0.08 11.24 1.15
C ALA A 329 0.60 12.33 1.98
N THR A 330 0.70 12.12 3.28
CA THR A 330 1.48 12.98 4.17
C THR A 330 2.98 12.85 3.90
N LYS A 331 3.81 13.69 4.51
CA LYS A 331 5.28 13.54 4.51
C LYS A 331 5.75 12.16 4.99
N HIS A 332 4.94 11.46 5.76
CA HIS A 332 5.19 10.12 6.26
C HIS A 332 4.59 9.01 5.39
N TRP A 333 4.17 9.34 4.16
CA TRP A 333 3.55 8.40 3.19
C TRP A 333 2.22 7.80 3.65
N ILE A 334 1.53 8.42 4.61
CA ILE A 334 0.20 7.99 5.03
C ILE A 334 -0.81 8.53 4.02
N PRO A 335 -1.60 7.68 3.34
CA PRO A 335 -2.61 8.14 2.39
C PRO A 335 -3.69 8.99 3.06
N VAL A 336 -4.15 10.05 2.38
CA VAL A 336 -5.24 10.92 2.84
C VAL A 336 -6.15 11.31 1.66
N ASP A 337 -7.42 11.52 1.94
CA ASP A 337 -8.46 11.78 0.92
C ASP A 337 -8.92 13.26 0.88
N GLY A 338 -8.14 14.19 1.41
CA GLY A 338 -8.44 15.62 1.35
C GLY A 338 -7.84 16.43 2.49
N VAL A 339 -8.03 17.76 2.45
CA VAL A 339 -7.40 18.70 3.39
C VAL A 339 -7.80 18.49 4.84
N HIS A 340 -9.08 18.18 5.12
CA HIS A 340 -9.54 17.95 6.48
C HIS A 340 -8.99 16.65 7.06
N GLU A 341 -8.87 15.64 6.24
CA GLU A 341 -8.27 14.37 6.66
C GLU A 341 -6.77 14.50 6.87
N LEU A 342 -6.11 15.33 6.05
CA LEU A 342 -4.71 15.70 6.25
C LEU A 342 -4.52 16.35 7.63
N ALA A 343 -5.36 17.32 8.00
CA ALA A 343 -5.31 17.99 9.31
C ALA A 343 -5.51 16.99 10.47
N LEU A 344 -6.47 16.05 10.34
CA LEU A 344 -6.69 15.00 11.34
C LEU A 344 -5.44 14.12 11.51
N VAL A 345 -4.90 13.62 10.40
CA VAL A 345 -3.73 12.71 10.42
C VAL A 345 -2.50 13.41 10.98
N GLN A 346 -2.31 14.70 10.65
CA GLN A 346 -1.23 15.50 11.21
C GLN A 346 -1.34 15.65 12.72
N ALA A 347 -2.52 16.03 13.22
CA ALA A 347 -2.76 16.17 14.65
C ALA A 347 -2.51 14.83 15.40
N LEU A 348 -2.89 13.70 14.80
CA LEU A 348 -2.60 12.38 15.36
C LEU A 348 -1.10 12.08 15.42
N VAL A 349 -0.35 12.44 14.38
CA VAL A 349 1.12 12.29 14.33
C VAL A 349 1.79 13.19 15.37
N GLU A 350 1.42 14.48 15.43
CA GLU A 350 1.97 15.47 16.38
C GLU A 350 1.71 15.08 17.83
N GLN A 351 0.53 14.55 18.12
CA GLN A 351 0.19 14.04 19.45
C GLN A 351 0.70 12.61 19.72
N LYS A 352 1.58 12.10 18.84
CA LYS A 352 2.24 10.79 19.00
C LYS A 352 1.27 9.63 19.19
N ARG A 353 0.11 9.68 18.50
CA ARG A 353 -0.92 8.66 18.61
C ARG A 353 -0.64 7.48 17.68
N ARG A 354 -1.12 6.30 18.05
CA ARG A 354 -1.06 5.09 17.20
C ARG A 354 -2.41 4.91 16.52
N PHE A 355 -2.40 4.77 15.19
CA PHE A 355 -3.64 4.63 14.44
C PHE A 355 -3.45 3.82 13.15
N VAL A 356 -4.57 3.34 12.62
CA VAL A 356 -4.70 2.77 11.28
C VAL A 356 -5.64 3.66 10.48
N LYS A 357 -5.26 3.98 9.26
CA LYS A 357 -6.07 4.72 8.29
C LYS A 357 -6.80 3.73 7.38
N PRO A 358 -8.13 3.54 7.50
CA PRO A 358 -8.90 2.79 6.53
C PRO A 358 -8.80 3.43 5.15
N LEU A 359 -8.48 2.65 4.12
CA LEU A 359 -8.38 3.15 2.75
C LEU A 359 -9.70 2.94 2.01
N ARG A 360 -10.06 3.89 1.15
CA ARG A 360 -11.38 3.91 0.51
C ARG A 360 -11.49 2.98 -0.69
N TYR A 361 -10.36 2.68 -1.36
CA TYR A 361 -10.37 1.93 -2.61
C TYR A 361 -11.38 2.54 -3.62
N ASP A 362 -12.17 1.67 -4.29
CA ASP A 362 -13.30 2.06 -5.15
C ASP A 362 -14.64 1.71 -4.48
N ALA A 363 -14.68 1.65 -3.15
CA ALA A 363 -15.85 1.22 -2.42
C ALA A 363 -17.03 2.19 -2.61
N ARG A 364 -18.22 1.66 -2.80
CA ARG A 364 -19.46 2.45 -2.85
C ARG A 364 -19.81 3.03 -1.47
N SER A 365 -19.45 2.30 -0.42
CA SER A 365 -19.65 2.71 0.98
C SER A 365 -18.51 3.58 1.53
N ALA A 366 -17.60 4.06 0.68
CA ALA A 366 -16.38 4.77 1.10
C ALA A 366 -16.62 5.93 2.09
N THR A 367 -17.75 6.60 1.99
CA THR A 367 -18.12 7.71 2.89
C THR A 367 -18.50 7.24 4.29
N ALA A 368 -18.90 5.99 4.46
CA ALA A 368 -19.29 5.42 5.75
C ALA A 368 -18.09 5.07 6.63
N PHE A 369 -16.91 4.79 6.05
CA PHE A 369 -15.74 4.37 6.81
C PHE A 369 -15.22 5.45 7.74
N ALA A 370 -14.63 5.04 8.86
CA ALA A 370 -13.86 5.93 9.72
C ALA A 370 -12.70 6.59 8.93
N ASN A 371 -12.36 7.80 9.29
CA ASN A 371 -11.22 8.51 8.68
C ASN A 371 -9.89 8.04 9.29
N ALA A 372 -9.90 7.61 10.54
CA ALA A 372 -8.83 6.87 11.20
C ALA A 372 -9.42 5.97 12.29
N LEU A 373 -8.72 4.89 12.60
CA LEU A 373 -8.98 4.03 13.75
C LEU A 373 -7.86 4.25 14.76
N LEU A 374 -8.17 4.82 15.90
CA LEU A 374 -7.23 5.08 16.98
C LEU A 374 -7.04 3.80 17.79
N ILE A 375 -5.85 3.19 17.72
CA ILE A 375 -5.58 1.85 18.27
C ILE A 375 -4.91 1.86 19.64
N ASP A 376 -4.63 3.02 20.19
CA ASP A 376 -4.05 3.22 21.52
C ASP A 376 -5.06 3.75 22.57
N ALA A 377 -6.35 3.77 22.25
CA ALA A 377 -7.36 4.40 23.09
C ALA A 377 -8.48 3.43 23.55
N GLY A 378 -8.24 2.13 23.53
CA GLY A 378 -9.21 1.13 24.00
C GLY A 378 -8.90 -0.28 23.50
N PRO A 379 -9.66 -1.26 23.97
CA PRO A 379 -9.40 -2.68 23.65
C PRO A 379 -9.69 -3.05 22.19
N VAL A 380 -10.52 -2.28 21.48
CA VAL A 380 -10.91 -2.52 20.07
C VAL A 380 -10.54 -1.36 19.15
N GLY A 381 -9.93 -0.31 19.69
CA GLY A 381 -9.68 0.94 18.97
C GLY A 381 -10.95 1.82 18.87
N ILE A 382 -10.74 3.11 18.64
CA ILE A 382 -11.83 4.09 18.54
C ILE A 382 -11.90 4.63 17.12
N PRO A 383 -13.02 4.50 16.41
CA PRO A 383 -13.19 5.07 15.09
C PRO A 383 -13.32 6.60 15.17
N LEU A 384 -12.50 7.31 14.38
CA LEU A 384 -12.50 8.75 14.24
C LEU A 384 -13.21 9.14 12.95
N HIS A 385 -14.25 9.96 13.05
CA HIS A 385 -15.04 10.40 11.91
C HIS A 385 -14.95 11.89 11.67
N LEU A 386 -14.86 12.28 10.40
CA LEU A 386 -14.95 13.65 9.92
C LEU A 386 -16.34 13.92 9.33
N LEU A 387 -16.95 15.02 9.73
CA LEU A 387 -18.14 15.58 9.09
C LEU A 387 -17.79 16.95 8.51
N SER A 388 -17.79 17.05 7.18
CA SER A 388 -17.57 18.31 6.46
C SER A 388 -18.92 18.94 6.10
N PRO A 389 -19.07 20.27 6.13
CA PRO A 389 -20.25 20.96 5.62
C PRO A 389 -20.48 20.73 4.13
N PHE A 390 -19.40 20.43 3.39
CA PHE A 390 -19.45 20.15 1.94
C PHE A 390 -19.88 18.71 1.58
N MET A 391 -20.10 17.84 2.59
CA MET A 391 -20.68 16.53 2.33
C MET A 391 -22.11 16.68 1.81
N ASN A 392 -22.42 15.97 0.73
CA ASN A 392 -23.80 15.91 0.28
C ASN A 392 -24.72 15.20 1.30
N PRO A 393 -26.05 15.45 1.27
CA PRO A 393 -26.97 14.86 2.25
C PRO A 393 -26.94 13.32 2.32
N THR A 394 -26.76 12.66 1.18
CA THR A 394 -26.68 11.18 1.09
C THR A 394 -25.43 10.66 1.79
N GLU A 395 -24.28 11.26 1.54
CA GLU A 395 -23.02 10.92 2.19
C GLU A 395 -23.08 11.15 3.70
N ARG A 396 -23.63 12.30 4.13
CA ARG A 396 -23.82 12.63 5.54
C ARG A 396 -24.71 11.60 6.22
N SER A 397 -25.84 11.23 5.60
CA SER A 397 -26.75 10.22 6.13
C SER A 397 -26.09 8.84 6.21
N ALA A 398 -25.33 8.43 5.21
CA ALA A 398 -24.56 7.17 5.21
C ALA A 398 -23.56 7.15 6.36
N LYS A 399 -22.81 8.24 6.54
CA LYS A 399 -21.83 8.39 7.62
C LYS A 399 -22.49 8.33 9.00
N THR A 400 -23.59 9.05 9.19
CA THR A 400 -24.35 9.07 10.47
C THR A 400 -24.90 7.68 10.81
N ARG A 401 -25.44 6.95 9.82
CA ARG A 401 -25.90 5.56 10.02
C ARG A 401 -24.74 4.63 10.41
N ALA A 402 -23.59 4.75 9.76
CA ALA A 402 -22.42 3.93 10.08
C ALA A 402 -21.91 4.21 11.51
N MET A 403 -21.90 5.48 11.94
CA MET A 403 -21.56 5.84 13.32
C MET A 403 -22.55 5.25 14.33
N ALA A 404 -23.84 5.28 14.04
CA ALA A 404 -24.88 4.73 14.93
C ALA A 404 -24.84 3.19 15.01
N ALA A 405 -24.48 2.50 13.93
CA ALA A 405 -24.37 1.04 13.89
C ALA A 405 -23.18 0.52 14.71
N ASN A 406 -22.12 1.30 14.81
CA ASN A 406 -20.94 0.98 15.61
C ASN A 406 -21.15 1.41 17.06
N ASN A 407 -21.99 0.76 17.85
CA ASN A 407 -22.36 1.04 19.25
C ASN A 407 -21.22 1.51 20.19
N ALA A 408 -20.06 1.79 19.68
CA ALA A 408 -18.92 2.40 20.35
C ALA A 408 -19.05 3.92 20.32
N SER A 409 -18.58 4.59 21.34
CA SER A 409 -18.44 6.06 21.43
C SER A 409 -17.55 6.56 20.28
N ALA A 410 -18.16 6.76 19.12
CA ALA A 410 -17.43 7.29 17.97
C ALA A 410 -16.99 8.72 18.26
N TRP A 411 -15.72 9.00 18.10
CA TRP A 411 -15.21 10.37 18.11
C TRP A 411 -15.56 11.06 16.79
N VAL A 412 -16.14 12.26 16.87
CA VAL A 412 -16.61 13.00 15.70
C VAL A 412 -16.03 14.42 15.69
N TRP A 413 -15.47 14.80 14.57
CA TRP A 413 -15.05 16.17 14.31
C TRP A 413 -15.87 16.77 13.16
N THR A 414 -16.63 17.83 13.48
CA THR A 414 -17.26 18.70 12.48
C THR A 414 -16.25 19.77 12.09
N THR A 415 -15.83 19.80 10.83
CA THR A 415 -14.67 20.60 10.40
C THR A 415 -14.84 22.12 10.44
N GLU A 416 -16.05 22.60 10.72
CA GLU A 416 -16.35 24.02 11.01
C GLU A 416 -15.92 24.43 12.43
N ARG A 417 -15.64 23.47 13.28
CA ARG A 417 -15.23 23.67 14.67
C ARG A 417 -13.76 23.34 14.85
N SER A 418 -13.18 23.84 15.92
CA SER A 418 -11.86 23.39 16.35
C SER A 418 -11.80 21.88 16.53
N LEU A 419 -10.65 21.30 16.29
CA LEU A 419 -10.41 19.86 16.47
C LEU A 419 -10.68 19.49 17.96
N PRO A 420 -11.60 18.56 18.24
CA PRO A 420 -11.84 18.12 19.61
C PRO A 420 -10.62 17.35 20.16
N PRO A 421 -10.43 17.31 21.48
CA PRO A 421 -9.39 16.48 22.08
C PRO A 421 -9.60 15.01 21.71
N PHE A 422 -8.49 14.32 21.41
CA PHE A 422 -8.56 12.88 21.16
C PHE A 422 -8.81 12.12 22.47
N PRO A 423 -9.47 10.95 22.39
CA PRO A 423 -9.55 10.04 23.54
C PRO A 423 -8.17 9.74 24.12
N ALA A 424 -8.06 9.70 25.43
CA ALA A 424 -6.80 9.45 26.12
C ALA A 424 -6.21 8.08 25.73
N PRO A 425 -4.89 7.96 25.55
CA PRO A 425 -4.27 6.66 25.36
C PRO A 425 -4.44 5.79 26.60
N VAL A 426 -4.76 4.53 26.42
CA VAL A 426 -4.81 3.53 27.48
C VAL A 426 -3.43 2.92 27.62
N ALA A 427 -2.86 2.92 28.83
CA ALA A 427 -1.63 2.22 29.09
C ALA A 427 -1.81 0.73 28.75
N MET A 428 -0.94 0.20 27.89
CA MET A 428 -0.93 -1.24 27.64
C MET A 428 -0.44 -1.92 28.91
N HIS A 429 -1.33 -2.57 29.63
CA HIS A 429 -0.93 -3.44 30.72
C HIS A 429 -0.31 -4.70 30.06
N SER A 430 0.96 -4.91 30.28
CA SER A 430 1.63 -6.18 30.05
C SER A 430 1.00 -7.22 30.96
N GLY A 431 0.06 -8.01 30.41
CA GLY A 431 -0.51 -9.18 31.08
C GLY A 431 0.42 -10.37 30.97
#